data_5ecb701a24ac25417d8f7c397779b9d2
#
_entry.id   5ecb701a24ac25417d8f7c397779b9d2
#
_cell.length_a   1.000
_cell.length_b   1.000
_cell.length_c   1.000
_cell.angle_alpha   90.00
_cell.angle_beta   90.00
_cell.angle_gamma   90.00
#
_symmetry.space_group_name_H-M   'P 1'
#
loop_
_entity.id
_entity.type
_entity.pdbx_description
1 polymer ?
#
loop_
_entity_poly.entity_id
_entity_poly.type
_entity_poly.pdbx_seq_one_letter_code
_entity_poly.pdbx_strand_id
1 'polypeptide(L)'
;VFGCGSNEPWIKQGEIKFLCPCPGYDRHFGILEHFGIKMINIKMNDDGPDMDAIEEYIKDESVKGLFCVPKYSNPDGITFSDEVVRRFAALKPAAKDFRVIWDNAYIVHDLNDTPDKLLNIFDEAKKCGSEDMFIEVISTSKISFAGGGISAVIASDANIAEIKKRMSIQIISNDKINQLRHARYFKNLDGIKAHMKKQAAILKPKFDAVT
;
A
#
# COMPACT_ATOMS: atom_id res chain seq x y z
N VAL A 1 -11.98 -2.43 -10.63
CA VAL A 1 -13.40 -2.08 -10.57
C VAL A 1 -14.09 -2.33 -11.91
N PHE A 2 -13.69 -1.67 -12.98
CA PHE A 2 -14.29 -1.84 -14.30
C PHE A 2 -13.76 -3.06 -15.08
N GLY A 3 -12.77 -3.73 -14.54
CA GLY A 3 -12.21 -4.97 -15.00
C GLY A 3 -11.48 -4.92 -16.33
N CYS A 4 -10.36 -5.58 -16.35
CA CYS A 4 -9.61 -5.91 -17.55
C CYS A 4 -8.77 -7.17 -17.29
N GLY A 5 -8.93 -7.76 -16.12
CA GLY A 5 -8.28 -8.97 -15.71
C GLY A 5 -9.07 -10.23 -16.06
N SER A 6 -8.57 -11.36 -15.57
CA SER A 6 -9.21 -12.68 -15.73
C SER A 6 -10.47 -12.86 -14.91
N ASN A 7 -10.66 -12.04 -13.86
CA ASN A 7 -11.84 -12.09 -13.01
C ASN A 7 -12.97 -11.22 -13.55
N GLU A 8 -14.20 -11.53 -13.16
CA GLU A 8 -15.34 -10.66 -13.45
C GLU A 8 -15.14 -9.28 -12.79
N PRO A 9 -15.43 -8.18 -13.52
CA PRO A 9 -15.31 -6.83 -12.96
C PRO A 9 -16.19 -6.63 -11.73
N TRP A 10 -15.68 -6.00 -10.70
CA TRP A 10 -16.43 -5.74 -9.46
C TRP A 10 -17.73 -4.98 -9.69
N ILE A 11 -17.76 -4.06 -10.67
CA ILE A 11 -18.98 -3.32 -11.03
C ILE A 11 -20.13 -4.24 -11.49
N LYS A 12 -19.84 -5.45 -11.90
CA LYS A 12 -20.85 -6.43 -12.32
C LYS A 12 -21.27 -7.39 -11.21
N GLN A 13 -20.60 -7.34 -10.05
CA GLN A 13 -20.81 -8.28 -8.95
C GLN A 13 -21.82 -7.79 -7.90
N GLY A 14 -22.59 -6.74 -8.19
CA GLY A 14 -23.52 -6.14 -7.25
C GLY A 14 -22.86 -5.21 -6.24
N GLU A 15 -23.39 -5.15 -5.01
CA GLU A 15 -22.78 -4.35 -3.95
C GLU A 15 -21.47 -4.99 -3.51
N ILE A 16 -20.39 -4.23 -3.58
CA ILE A 16 -19.07 -4.64 -3.08
C ILE A 16 -18.64 -3.78 -1.91
N LYS A 17 -17.82 -4.35 -1.05
CA LYS A 17 -17.35 -3.75 0.20
C LYS A 17 -15.83 -3.74 0.26
N PHE A 18 -15.28 -2.72 0.91
CA PHE A 18 -13.86 -2.60 1.22
C PHE A 18 -13.68 -2.34 2.70
N LEU A 19 -12.66 -2.98 3.28
CA LEU A 19 -12.25 -2.74 4.65
C LEU A 19 -11.34 -1.52 4.70
N CYS A 20 -11.62 -0.62 5.62
CA CYS A 20 -10.97 0.68 5.76
C CYS A 20 -10.45 0.85 7.18
N PRO A 21 -9.16 0.57 7.45
CA PRO A 21 -8.53 0.93 8.72
C PRO A 21 -8.74 2.42 9.02
N CYS A 22 -9.30 2.73 10.20
CA CYS A 22 -9.64 4.07 10.64
C CYS A 22 -9.08 4.34 12.04
N PRO A 23 -8.43 5.51 12.24
CA PRO A 23 -8.19 6.55 11.25
C PRO A 23 -7.25 6.10 10.12
N GLY A 24 -7.37 6.72 8.94
CA GLY A 24 -6.61 6.32 7.75
C GLY A 24 -6.48 7.45 6.73
N TYR A 25 -5.79 7.17 5.62
CA TYR A 25 -5.55 8.16 4.59
C TYR A 25 -6.83 8.44 3.79
N ASP A 26 -7.29 9.69 3.84
CA ASP A 26 -8.56 10.16 3.26
C ASP A 26 -8.70 9.89 1.75
N ARG A 27 -7.58 9.89 1.03
CA ARG A 27 -7.59 9.60 -0.41
C ARG A 27 -8.07 8.18 -0.73
N HIS A 28 -7.73 7.21 0.10
CA HIS A 28 -8.23 5.84 -0.06
C HIS A 28 -9.77 5.82 0.03
N PHE A 29 -10.32 6.52 0.99
CA PHE A 29 -11.78 6.62 1.19
C PHE A 29 -12.46 7.34 0.03
N GLY A 30 -11.88 8.47 -0.41
CA GLY A 30 -12.41 9.21 -1.56
C GLY A 30 -12.39 8.41 -2.87
N ILE A 31 -11.41 7.50 -3.07
CA ILE A 31 -11.40 6.59 -4.22
C ILE A 31 -12.55 5.59 -4.13
N LEU A 32 -12.78 5.00 -2.95
CA LEU A 32 -13.86 4.04 -2.76
C LEU A 32 -15.24 4.71 -2.95
N GLU A 33 -15.42 5.88 -2.39
CA GLU A 33 -16.64 6.68 -2.54
C GLU A 33 -16.92 7.00 -4.00
N HIS A 34 -15.89 7.45 -4.75
CA HIS A 34 -15.99 7.76 -6.18
C HIS A 34 -16.50 6.57 -7.01
N PHE A 35 -16.11 5.36 -6.65
CA PHE A 35 -16.54 4.15 -7.33
C PHE A 35 -17.80 3.49 -6.73
N GLY A 36 -18.43 4.13 -5.74
CA GLY A 36 -19.62 3.61 -5.07
C GLY A 36 -19.36 2.31 -4.28
N ILE A 37 -18.13 2.10 -3.82
CA ILE A 37 -17.75 0.93 -3.04
C ILE A 37 -18.10 1.19 -1.58
N LYS A 38 -18.85 0.28 -0.95
CA LYS A 38 -19.21 0.39 0.45
C LYS A 38 -18.01 0.21 1.36
N MET A 39 -17.82 1.14 2.26
CA MET A 39 -16.71 1.11 3.22
C MET A 39 -17.15 0.48 4.54
N ILE A 40 -16.30 -0.38 5.10
CA ILE A 40 -16.43 -0.95 6.44
C ILE A 40 -15.24 -0.48 7.25
N ASN A 41 -15.49 0.30 8.29
CA ASN A 41 -14.43 0.81 9.15
C ASN A 41 -13.84 -0.31 10.02
N ILE A 42 -12.52 -0.42 10.02
CA ILE A 42 -11.75 -1.32 10.86
C ILE A 42 -10.97 -0.46 11.86
N LYS A 43 -11.08 -0.78 13.13
CA LYS A 43 -10.35 -0.06 14.18
C LYS A 43 -8.84 -0.23 14.00
N MET A 44 -8.07 0.84 14.16
CA MET A 44 -6.62 0.77 14.33
C MET A 44 -6.27 0.55 15.79
N ASN A 45 -5.37 -0.40 16.05
CA ASN A 45 -4.71 -0.66 17.32
C ASN A 45 -3.28 -0.10 17.26
N ASP A 46 -2.53 -0.17 18.36
CA ASP A 46 -1.17 0.40 18.46
C ASP A 46 -0.14 -0.29 17.56
N ASP A 47 -0.45 -1.48 17.05
CA ASP A 47 0.44 -2.29 16.22
C ASP A 47 -0.11 -2.63 14.82
N GLY A 48 -1.24 -2.04 14.45
CA GLY A 48 -1.90 -2.23 13.16
C GLY A 48 -3.42 -2.33 13.28
N PRO A 49 -4.13 -2.69 12.21
CA PRO A 49 -5.58 -2.81 12.23
C PRO A 49 -6.03 -4.01 13.05
N ASP A 50 -7.28 -3.96 13.53
CA ASP A 50 -7.94 -5.08 14.19
C ASP A 50 -8.08 -6.28 13.24
N MET A 51 -7.13 -7.22 13.36
CA MET A 51 -7.06 -8.39 12.49
C MET A 51 -8.20 -9.38 12.75
N ASP A 52 -8.74 -9.44 13.98
CA ASP A 52 -9.88 -10.33 14.28
C ASP A 52 -11.12 -9.86 13.52
N ALA A 53 -11.35 -8.56 13.50
CA ALA A 53 -12.43 -7.97 12.70
C ALA A 53 -12.22 -8.19 11.19
N ILE A 54 -10.99 -8.03 10.69
CA ILE A 54 -10.67 -8.30 9.27
C ILE A 54 -10.98 -9.74 8.91
N GLU A 55 -10.48 -10.71 9.71
CA GLU A 55 -10.68 -12.15 9.49
C GLU A 55 -12.15 -12.56 9.53
N GLU A 56 -12.97 -11.85 10.29
CA GLU A 56 -14.43 -12.08 10.30
C GLU A 56 -15.11 -11.53 9.03
N TYR A 57 -14.81 -10.26 8.68
CA TYR A 57 -15.43 -9.63 7.52
C TYR A 57 -15.09 -10.26 6.18
N ILE A 58 -13.87 -10.80 6.01
CA ILE A 58 -13.47 -11.44 4.73
C ILE A 58 -14.17 -12.77 4.45
N LYS A 59 -14.98 -13.30 5.38
CA LYS A 59 -15.87 -14.44 5.14
C LYS A 59 -17.05 -14.07 4.24
N ASP A 60 -17.36 -12.81 4.10
CA ASP A 60 -18.36 -12.28 3.18
C ASP A 60 -17.75 -12.10 1.78
N GLU A 61 -18.26 -12.83 0.78
CA GLU A 61 -17.78 -12.74 -0.61
C GLU A 61 -17.93 -11.35 -1.25
N SER A 62 -18.79 -10.49 -0.69
CA SER A 62 -18.92 -9.09 -1.15
C SER A 62 -17.76 -8.22 -0.71
N VAL A 63 -16.96 -8.63 0.26
CA VAL A 63 -15.76 -7.92 0.69
C VAL A 63 -14.62 -8.22 -0.27
N LYS A 64 -14.25 -7.23 -1.08
CA LYS A 64 -13.30 -7.39 -2.20
C LYS A 64 -11.90 -6.87 -1.92
N GLY A 65 -11.70 -6.19 -0.82
CA GLY A 65 -10.35 -5.75 -0.50
C GLY A 65 -10.23 -4.82 0.68
N LEU A 66 -9.01 -4.36 0.84
CA LEU A 66 -8.59 -3.48 1.91
C LEU A 66 -7.48 -2.54 1.41
N PHE A 67 -7.53 -1.27 1.83
CA PHE A 67 -6.39 -0.35 1.74
C PHE A 67 -5.70 -0.27 3.09
N CYS A 68 -4.36 -0.28 3.12
CA CYS A 68 -3.60 -0.01 4.34
C CYS A 68 -2.29 0.72 4.05
N VAL A 69 -1.80 1.45 5.07
CA VAL A 69 -0.48 2.09 5.08
C VAL A 69 0.33 1.42 6.20
N PRO A 70 1.19 0.44 5.87
CA PRO A 70 1.74 -0.49 6.86
C PRO A 70 2.90 0.07 7.68
N LYS A 71 3.54 1.16 7.24
CA LYS A 71 4.64 1.80 7.97
C LYS A 71 4.39 3.29 8.10
N TYR A 72 4.52 3.79 9.33
CA TYR A 72 4.28 5.20 9.66
C TYR A 72 2.94 5.70 9.10
N SER A 73 1.86 4.97 9.43
CA SER A 73 0.52 5.20 8.90
C SER A 73 0.06 6.65 9.05
N ASN A 74 -0.71 7.12 8.09
CA ASN A 74 -1.31 8.45 8.14
C ASN A 74 -2.77 8.30 8.61
N PRO A 75 -3.17 8.94 9.76
CA PRO A 75 -2.45 9.98 10.49
C PRO A 75 -1.62 9.50 11.68
N ASP A 76 -1.76 8.26 12.17
CA ASP A 76 -1.35 7.85 13.52
C ASP A 76 0.14 7.51 13.66
N GLY A 77 0.88 7.38 12.56
CA GLY A 77 2.30 7.03 12.58
C GLY A 77 2.60 5.58 12.96
N ILE A 78 1.60 4.70 12.99
CA ILE A 78 1.73 3.30 13.39
C ILE A 78 2.47 2.50 12.32
N THR A 79 3.39 1.63 12.76
CA THR A 79 4.01 0.60 11.92
C THR A 79 3.46 -0.76 12.31
N PHE A 80 3.02 -1.55 11.34
CA PHE A 80 2.45 -2.88 11.59
C PHE A 80 3.48 -3.80 12.21
N SER A 81 3.07 -4.52 13.27
CA SER A 81 3.90 -5.52 13.90
C SER A 81 4.15 -6.74 12.98
N ASP A 82 5.19 -7.48 13.29
CA ASP A 82 5.51 -8.73 12.60
C ASP A 82 4.32 -9.71 12.59
N GLU A 83 3.58 -9.75 13.70
CA GLU A 83 2.40 -10.60 13.84
C GLU A 83 1.27 -10.16 12.91
N VAL A 84 0.97 -8.87 12.88
CA VAL A 84 -0.04 -8.31 11.96
C VAL A 84 0.31 -8.61 10.51
N VAL A 85 1.58 -8.43 10.10
CA VAL A 85 2.00 -8.74 8.72
C VAL A 85 1.83 -10.23 8.41
N ARG A 86 2.19 -11.12 9.33
CA ARG A 86 1.99 -12.58 9.15
C ARG A 86 0.51 -12.95 9.09
N ARG A 87 -0.34 -12.32 9.92
CA ARG A 87 -1.79 -12.53 9.85
C ARG A 87 -2.35 -12.06 8.50
N PHE A 88 -1.91 -10.92 7.97
CA PHE A 88 -2.27 -10.49 6.61
C PHE A 88 -1.91 -11.56 5.57
N ALA A 89 -0.69 -12.07 5.60
CA ALA A 89 -0.23 -13.10 4.67
C ALA A 89 -1.05 -14.41 4.77
N ALA A 90 -1.57 -14.72 5.95
CA ALA A 90 -2.33 -15.93 6.22
C ALA A 90 -3.84 -15.80 5.97
N LEU A 91 -4.35 -14.62 5.61
CA LEU A 91 -5.78 -14.39 5.35
C LEU A 91 -6.36 -15.39 4.33
N LYS A 92 -7.61 -15.81 4.57
CA LYS A 92 -8.35 -16.74 3.69
C LYS A 92 -9.71 -16.12 3.32
N PRO A 93 -9.72 -15.11 2.44
CA PRO A 93 -10.96 -14.46 2.04
C PRO A 93 -11.86 -15.41 1.26
N ALA A 94 -13.18 -15.30 1.45
CA ALA A 94 -14.17 -16.01 0.66
C ALA A 94 -14.17 -15.54 -0.80
N ALA A 95 -13.94 -14.24 -1.02
CA ALA A 95 -13.82 -13.67 -2.36
C ALA A 95 -12.48 -14.05 -3.01
N LYS A 96 -12.50 -14.81 -4.10
CA LYS A 96 -11.31 -15.22 -4.86
C LYS A 96 -10.53 -14.04 -5.47
N ASP A 97 -11.21 -12.93 -5.70
CA ASP A 97 -10.69 -11.70 -6.27
C ASP A 97 -10.41 -10.62 -5.21
N PHE A 98 -10.32 -10.99 -3.93
CA PHE A 98 -9.92 -10.11 -2.83
C PHE A 98 -8.52 -9.57 -3.04
N ARG A 99 -8.32 -8.27 -2.78
CA ARG A 99 -7.00 -7.61 -2.90
C ARG A 99 -6.70 -6.72 -1.72
N VAL A 100 -5.48 -6.80 -1.24
CA VAL A 100 -4.89 -5.87 -0.27
C VAL A 100 -4.03 -4.87 -1.03
N ILE A 101 -4.40 -3.60 -0.97
CA ILE A 101 -3.59 -2.51 -1.51
C ILE A 101 -2.67 -2.03 -0.38
N TRP A 102 -1.42 -2.43 -0.48
CA TRP A 102 -0.36 -2.20 0.49
C TRP A 102 0.37 -0.90 0.13
N ASP A 103 -0.13 0.24 0.64
CA ASP A 103 0.43 1.56 0.33
C ASP A 103 1.65 1.84 1.21
N ASN A 104 2.82 1.50 0.70
CA ASN A 104 4.08 1.64 1.42
C ASN A 104 4.77 2.99 1.12
N ALA A 105 4.00 4.07 1.18
CA ALA A 105 4.45 5.43 0.84
C ALA A 105 5.59 5.93 1.74
N TYR A 106 5.72 5.38 2.95
CA TYR A 106 6.65 5.86 3.97
C TYR A 106 7.80 4.89 4.30
N ILE A 107 8.07 3.92 3.43
CA ILE A 107 9.04 2.83 3.65
C ILE A 107 10.44 3.32 4.08
N VAL A 108 10.86 4.50 3.65
CA VAL A 108 12.20 5.10 3.94
C VAL A 108 12.13 6.40 4.73
N HIS A 109 11.00 6.69 5.40
CA HIS A 109 10.79 7.96 6.12
C HIS A 109 11.19 7.88 7.59
N ASP A 110 12.29 7.23 7.86
CA ASP A 110 12.81 7.07 9.21
C ASP A 110 13.33 8.42 9.75
N LEU A 111 12.76 8.87 10.86
CA LEU A 111 13.16 10.11 11.54
C LEU A 111 14.18 9.87 12.66
N ASN A 112 14.27 8.65 13.17
CA ASN A 112 15.11 8.26 14.28
C ASN A 112 16.25 7.34 13.82
N ASP A 113 17.32 7.25 14.64
CA ASP A 113 18.46 6.36 14.39
C ASP A 113 18.07 4.86 14.58
N THR A 114 16.96 4.59 15.26
CA THR A 114 16.37 3.26 15.43
C THR A 114 15.03 3.22 14.70
N PRO A 115 15.04 3.04 13.37
CA PRO A 115 13.80 3.04 12.59
C PRO A 115 12.95 1.80 12.87
N ASP A 116 11.64 1.96 12.73
CA ASP A 116 10.73 0.84 12.77
C ASP A 116 11.04 -0.13 11.64
N LYS A 117 10.93 -1.41 11.94
CA LYS A 117 11.10 -2.49 10.97
C LYS A 117 9.72 -2.99 10.55
N LEU A 118 9.52 -3.09 9.26
CA LEU A 118 8.35 -3.72 8.67
C LEU A 118 8.79 -4.99 7.97
N LEU A 119 8.14 -6.12 8.27
CA LEU A 119 8.35 -7.36 7.52
C LEU A 119 7.94 -7.17 6.06
N ASN A 120 8.67 -7.84 5.16
CA ASN A 120 8.29 -7.88 3.76
C ASN A 120 7.06 -8.76 3.58
N ILE A 121 5.95 -8.16 3.16
CA ILE A 121 4.67 -8.88 2.99
C ILE A 121 4.77 -9.99 1.95
N PHE A 122 5.57 -9.83 0.88
CA PHE A 122 5.71 -10.87 -0.14
C PHE A 122 6.52 -12.07 0.34
N ASP A 123 7.50 -11.88 1.23
CA ASP A 123 8.23 -13.00 1.82
C ASP A 123 7.31 -13.83 2.73
N GLU A 124 6.41 -13.20 3.46
CA GLU A 124 5.42 -13.90 4.29
C GLU A 124 4.30 -14.51 3.42
N ALA A 125 3.81 -13.80 2.42
CA ALA A 125 2.79 -14.28 1.50
C ALA A 125 3.23 -15.54 0.73
N LYS A 126 4.50 -15.63 0.31
CA LYS A 126 5.06 -16.82 -0.32
C LYS A 126 4.97 -18.07 0.56
N LYS A 127 5.17 -17.92 1.87
CA LYS A 127 5.04 -19.03 2.82
C LYS A 127 3.60 -19.55 2.90
N CYS A 128 2.62 -18.69 2.61
CA CYS A 128 1.19 -18.99 2.69
C CYS A 128 0.54 -19.27 1.31
N GLY A 129 1.27 -19.07 0.20
CA GLY A 129 0.75 -19.16 -1.17
C GLY A 129 -0.31 -18.12 -1.47
N SER A 130 -0.14 -16.89 -0.94
CA SER A 130 -1.13 -15.80 -1.00
C SER A 130 -0.63 -14.55 -1.73
N GLU A 131 0.46 -14.64 -2.51
CA GLU A 131 1.09 -13.49 -3.19
C GLU A 131 0.13 -12.75 -4.12
N ASP A 132 -0.79 -13.46 -4.75
CA ASP A 132 -1.80 -12.87 -5.64
C ASP A 132 -2.76 -11.92 -4.93
N MET A 133 -2.84 -12.00 -3.61
CA MET A 133 -3.71 -11.15 -2.81
C MET A 133 -3.17 -9.72 -2.66
N PHE A 134 -1.84 -9.51 -2.81
CA PHE A 134 -1.18 -8.26 -2.50
C PHE A 134 -0.79 -7.46 -3.75
N ILE A 135 -1.04 -6.15 -3.67
CA ILE A 135 -0.53 -5.16 -4.61
C ILE A 135 0.11 -4.06 -3.76
N GLU A 136 1.43 -4.02 -3.72
CA GLU A 136 2.17 -2.97 -3.02
C GLU A 136 2.43 -1.81 -3.97
N VAL A 137 2.20 -0.61 -3.46
CA VAL A 137 2.49 0.64 -4.17
C VAL A 137 3.49 1.47 -3.40
N ILE A 138 4.48 2.00 -4.11
CA ILE A 138 5.49 2.90 -3.58
C ILE A 138 5.64 4.14 -4.45
N SER A 139 6.07 5.26 -3.88
CA SER A 139 6.25 6.50 -4.62
C SER A 139 7.39 7.33 -4.05
N THR A 140 8.07 8.07 -4.93
CA THR A 140 9.07 9.07 -4.52
C THR A 140 8.47 10.45 -4.28
N SER A 141 7.16 10.61 -4.34
CA SER A 141 6.49 11.93 -4.18
C SER A 141 6.81 12.61 -2.85
N LYS A 142 7.03 11.82 -1.79
CA LYS A 142 7.42 12.31 -0.46
C LYS A 142 8.92 12.17 -0.19
N ILE A 143 9.66 11.56 -1.11
CA ILE A 143 11.12 11.38 -1.05
C ILE A 143 11.83 12.51 -1.78
N SER A 144 11.44 12.78 -3.03
CA SER A 144 12.02 13.84 -3.87
C SER A 144 11.22 15.13 -3.79
N PHE A 145 10.15 15.25 -4.56
CA PHE A 145 9.24 16.40 -4.52
C PHE A 145 7.86 16.03 -5.08
N ALA A 146 6.83 16.67 -4.55
CA ALA A 146 5.46 16.47 -4.98
C ALA A 146 5.26 16.88 -6.44
N GLY A 147 4.44 16.12 -7.16
CA GLY A 147 4.16 16.36 -8.58
C GLY A 147 5.26 15.91 -9.55
N GLY A 148 6.48 15.69 -9.09
CA GLY A 148 7.59 15.19 -9.90
C GLY A 148 8.09 13.80 -9.47
N GLY A 149 7.32 13.08 -8.64
CA GLY A 149 7.67 11.74 -8.20
C GLY A 149 7.55 10.70 -9.31
N ILE A 150 8.21 9.58 -9.09
CA ILE A 150 7.97 8.32 -9.80
C ILE A 150 7.35 7.32 -8.84
N SER A 151 6.59 6.37 -9.36
CA SER A 151 5.98 5.31 -8.56
C SER A 151 6.28 3.94 -9.15
N ALA A 152 6.18 2.92 -8.31
CA ALA A 152 6.27 1.54 -8.74
C ALA A 152 5.18 0.70 -8.08
N VAL A 153 4.80 -0.37 -8.77
CA VAL A 153 3.91 -1.40 -8.26
C VAL A 153 4.70 -2.69 -8.13
N ILE A 154 4.57 -3.34 -6.99
CA ILE A 154 5.11 -4.66 -6.68
C ILE A 154 3.92 -5.60 -6.49
N ALA A 155 3.91 -6.71 -7.20
CA ALA A 155 2.85 -7.71 -7.10
C ALA A 155 3.35 -9.05 -7.64
N SER A 156 2.53 -10.10 -7.53
CA SER A 156 2.83 -11.38 -8.17
C SER A 156 2.94 -11.26 -9.69
N ASP A 157 3.59 -12.23 -10.32
CA ASP A 157 3.75 -12.25 -11.79
C ASP A 157 2.39 -12.20 -12.50
N ALA A 158 1.37 -12.89 -11.96
CA ALA A 158 0.03 -12.88 -12.51
C ALA A 158 -0.60 -11.48 -12.46
N ASN A 159 -0.55 -10.82 -11.31
CA ASN A 159 -1.05 -9.45 -11.16
C ASN A 159 -0.27 -8.45 -12.03
N ILE A 160 1.05 -8.57 -12.11
CA ILE A 160 1.89 -7.70 -12.97
C ILE A 160 1.55 -7.91 -14.46
N ALA A 161 1.29 -9.14 -14.89
CA ALA A 161 0.88 -9.41 -16.27
C ALA A 161 -0.44 -8.70 -16.61
N GLU A 162 -1.44 -8.77 -15.73
CA GLU A 162 -2.74 -8.08 -15.91
C GLU A 162 -2.59 -6.56 -15.88
N ILE A 163 -1.78 -6.02 -14.96
CA ILE A 163 -1.50 -4.58 -14.89
C ILE A 163 -0.82 -4.11 -16.19
N LYS A 164 0.21 -4.82 -16.67
CA LYS A 164 0.91 -4.50 -17.93
C LYS A 164 -0.03 -4.53 -19.14
N LYS A 165 -0.91 -5.52 -19.21
CA LYS A 165 -1.92 -5.61 -20.27
C LYS A 165 -2.81 -4.36 -20.30
N ARG A 166 -3.23 -3.86 -19.14
CA ARG A 166 -4.00 -2.63 -19.03
C ARG A 166 -3.17 -1.39 -19.40
N MET A 167 -1.96 -1.31 -18.85
CA MET A 167 -1.05 -0.19 -19.10
C MET A 167 -0.72 -0.03 -20.58
N SER A 168 -0.57 -1.12 -21.34
CA SER A 168 -0.25 -1.09 -22.77
C SER A 168 -1.31 -0.36 -23.62
N ILE A 169 -2.53 -0.26 -23.12
CA ILE A 169 -3.61 0.51 -23.75
C ILE A 169 -3.67 1.94 -23.23
N GLN A 170 -3.31 2.17 -21.95
CA GLN A 170 -3.42 3.49 -21.32
C GLN A 170 -2.26 4.42 -21.69
N ILE A 171 -1.05 3.89 -21.78
CA ILE A 171 0.18 4.66 -21.98
C ILE A 171 1.16 3.92 -22.90
N ILE A 172 1.85 4.67 -23.74
CA ILE A 172 2.92 4.14 -24.59
C ILE A 172 4.20 3.97 -23.78
N SER A 173 4.53 4.94 -22.93
CA SER A 173 5.67 4.88 -22.02
C SER A 173 5.51 5.84 -20.85
N ASN A 174 6.15 5.50 -19.74
CA ASN A 174 6.28 6.40 -18.60
C ASN A 174 7.26 7.55 -18.91
N ASP A 175 7.22 8.63 -18.11
CA ASP A 175 8.15 9.77 -18.22
C ASP A 175 9.60 9.33 -17.95
N LYS A 176 10.34 9.06 -19.03
CA LYS A 176 11.73 8.60 -18.98
C LYS A 176 12.69 9.67 -18.49
N ILE A 177 12.40 10.95 -18.76
CA ILE A 177 13.24 12.06 -18.29
C ILE A 177 13.17 12.15 -16.78
N ASN A 178 11.98 12.07 -16.21
CA ASN A 178 11.80 12.09 -14.76
C ASN A 178 12.42 10.85 -14.08
N GLN A 179 12.28 9.68 -14.66
CA GLN A 179 12.95 8.46 -14.19
C GLN A 179 14.48 8.64 -14.21
N LEU A 180 15.04 9.19 -15.30
CA LEU A 180 16.47 9.42 -15.43
C LEU A 180 16.99 10.45 -14.39
N ARG A 181 16.20 11.50 -14.10
CA ARG A 181 16.52 12.47 -13.05
C ARG A 181 16.66 11.77 -11.70
N HIS A 182 15.69 10.94 -11.31
CA HIS A 182 15.75 10.18 -10.07
C HIS A 182 16.93 9.20 -10.04
N ALA A 183 17.14 8.44 -11.11
CA ALA A 183 18.27 7.51 -11.21
C ALA A 183 19.63 8.20 -11.08
N ARG A 184 19.80 9.37 -11.72
CA ARG A 184 21.05 10.15 -11.65
C ARG A 184 21.26 10.78 -10.28
N TYR A 185 20.19 11.26 -9.64
CA TYR A 185 20.28 11.92 -8.34
C TYR A 185 20.54 10.94 -7.21
N PHE A 186 19.73 9.89 -7.11
CA PHE A 186 19.83 8.92 -6.03
C PHE A 186 20.90 7.86 -6.28
N LYS A 187 21.17 7.50 -7.53
CA LYS A 187 22.11 6.48 -7.98
C LYS A 187 21.73 5.05 -7.54
N ASN A 188 21.51 4.84 -6.25
CA ASN A 188 21.19 3.54 -5.61
C ASN A 188 20.45 3.75 -4.29
N LEU A 189 20.18 2.66 -3.58
CA LEU A 189 19.49 2.68 -2.29
C LEU A 189 20.23 3.50 -1.23
N ASP A 190 21.57 3.45 -1.20
CA ASP A 190 22.36 4.23 -0.23
C ASP A 190 22.22 5.72 -0.49
N GLY A 191 22.14 6.14 -1.75
CA GLY A 191 21.84 7.52 -2.12
C GLY A 191 20.46 7.97 -1.64
N ILE A 192 19.43 7.10 -1.73
CA ILE A 192 18.11 7.39 -1.15
C ILE A 192 18.20 7.54 0.37
N LYS A 193 18.83 6.58 1.05
CA LYS A 193 19.00 6.62 2.52
C LYS A 193 19.74 7.87 2.98
N ALA A 194 20.83 8.24 2.30
CA ALA A 194 21.59 9.46 2.61
C ALA A 194 20.74 10.72 2.40
N HIS A 195 19.91 10.77 1.37
CA HIS A 195 18.97 11.86 1.13
C HIS A 195 17.92 11.92 2.23
N MET A 196 17.30 10.81 2.60
CA MET A 196 16.28 10.76 3.64
C MET A 196 16.84 11.13 5.02
N LYS A 197 18.09 10.81 5.32
CA LYS A 197 18.76 11.28 6.55
C LYS A 197 18.88 12.80 6.60
N LYS A 198 19.12 13.48 5.46
CA LYS A 198 19.10 14.94 5.40
C LYS A 198 17.69 15.50 5.61
N GLN A 199 16.68 14.86 5.04
CA GLN A 199 15.27 15.24 5.27
C GLN A 199 14.87 15.05 6.74
N ALA A 200 15.26 13.94 7.35
CA ALA A 200 15.02 13.68 8.77
C ALA A 200 15.60 14.77 9.67
N ALA A 201 16.83 15.25 9.39
CA ALA A 201 17.46 16.34 10.14
C ALA A 201 16.67 17.66 10.08
N ILE A 202 15.91 17.89 9.02
CA ILE A 202 15.03 19.06 8.86
C ILE A 202 13.67 18.84 9.53
N LEU A 203 13.12 17.63 9.43
CA LEU A 203 11.76 17.32 9.85
C LEU A 203 11.68 16.96 11.35
N LYS A 204 12.65 16.18 11.85
CA LYS A 204 12.61 15.68 13.23
C LYS A 204 12.44 16.80 14.27
N PRO A 205 13.17 17.93 14.25
CA PRO A 205 12.95 18.99 15.22
C PRO A 205 11.54 19.58 15.21
N LYS A 206 10.84 19.50 14.06
CA LYS A 206 9.45 19.98 13.94
C LYS A 206 8.47 19.02 14.58
N PHE A 207 8.71 17.71 14.43
CA PHE A 207 7.92 16.68 15.12
C PHE A 207 8.16 16.74 16.63
N ASP A 208 9.43 16.79 17.06
CA ASP A 208 9.81 16.86 18.49
C ASP A 208 9.22 18.11 19.22
N ALA A 209 8.83 19.13 18.46
CA ALA A 209 8.22 20.34 19.04
C ALA A 209 6.70 20.21 19.26
N VAL A 210 6.04 19.18 18.74
CA VAL A 210 4.59 19.00 18.83
C VAL A 210 4.19 17.68 19.52
N THR A 211 5.16 16.81 19.77
CA THR A 211 5.03 15.58 20.56
C THR A 211 5.60 15.78 21.96
#